data_f3525a0635b01a1eb9489d1db1c021c1
#
_entry.id   f3525a0635b01a1eb9489d1db1c021c1
#
_cell.length_a   1.000
_cell.length_b   1.000
_cell.length_c   1.000
_cell.angle_alpha   90.00
_cell.angle_beta   90.00
_cell.angle_gamma   90.00
#
_symmetry.space_group_name_H-M   'P 1'
#
loop_
_entity.id
_entity.type
_entity.pdbx_description
1 polymer ?
#
loop_
_entity_poly.entity_id
_entity_poly.type
_entity_poly.pdbx_seq_one_letter_code
_entity_poly.pdbx_strand_id
1 'polypeptide(L)'
;MTRTNLPRMAVGTLVAGALLSTAACGLSGGSGDVKEAEKTGRVAGEITFRTLQLKPAFTAYVQGVIDAFEKKYPDAKVKWEDVPGDGYNEKLVADAQAGALPDVVNLSTDSFQLLGDRGMLADVATLDGESAKEYVPGAWEQFKLPGKGDGVYAYPWYVTPEILTYNKELFAKAGLDPAKPPTSVEQFFDYAEQIAARSGGQYSAFMADPKGRLPGDWQKMGIPILNEKQDRFTFDTDQAVAWVERMKDLYAKGAMPKESLLKSDDINQLYGGGKIVFGPGSPGFVKDIKQNAPQVYANTQVAGAVTGKLGHIGIYAQSLGIKKDTKHLDAAAEFAKWVTSGPNQVEFSKKATIYPSNAQGLADPRFADRGDGRDAETVARAIGAEQLKTAALDANTPVQWTNQVGDAVVREMQKAIKGEQDARTAVKKAQEEANKLLANAVKK
;
A
#
# COMPACT_ATOMS: atom_id res chain seq x y z
N MET A 1 -39.94 39.78 -48.25
CA MET A 1 -39.45 40.49 -49.43
C MET A 1 -37.92 40.26 -49.42
N THR A 2 -37.27 39.58 -50.32
CA THR A 2 -37.46 39.17 -51.70
C THR A 2 -36.61 37.90 -51.93
N ARG A 3 -37.17 36.96 -52.66
CA ARG A 3 -36.53 35.75 -53.22
C ARG A 3 -35.65 36.17 -54.43
N THR A 4 -34.58 35.37 -54.71
CA THR A 4 -34.16 34.95 -56.06
C THR A 4 -33.07 33.90 -55.94
N ASN A 5 -33.31 32.66 -56.23
CA ASN A 5 -33.31 31.85 -57.44
C ASN A 5 -31.93 31.54 -58.06
N LEU A 6 -31.72 30.24 -58.13
CA LEU A 6 -30.74 29.35 -58.79
C LEU A 6 -30.42 29.74 -60.26
N PRO A 7 -29.34 29.12 -60.87
CA PRO A 7 -29.68 27.92 -61.66
C PRO A 7 -28.64 26.74 -61.49
N ARG A 8 -29.19 25.57 -61.73
CA ARG A 8 -28.57 24.30 -62.04
C ARG A 8 -27.87 24.33 -63.40
N MET A 9 -26.71 23.65 -63.49
CA MET A 9 -26.32 22.93 -64.73
C MET A 9 -25.59 21.61 -64.37
N ALA A 10 -25.98 20.59 -65.10
CA ALA A 10 -25.69 19.21 -65.03
C ALA A 10 -24.57 18.77 -66.01
N VAL A 11 -24.13 17.54 -65.81
CA VAL A 11 -23.60 16.55 -66.77
C VAL A 11 -22.06 16.43 -66.88
N GLY A 12 -21.63 15.21 -66.57
CA GLY A 12 -20.32 14.69 -66.97
C GLY A 12 -19.91 13.42 -66.22
N THR A 13 -20.47 12.27 -66.62
CA THR A 13 -20.10 10.92 -66.16
C THR A 13 -18.71 10.53 -66.69
N LEU A 14 -17.80 10.04 -65.81
CA LEU A 14 -16.71 9.12 -66.24
C LEU A 14 -16.39 8.15 -65.09
N VAL A 15 -16.63 6.90 -65.37
CA VAL A 15 -16.34 5.72 -64.57
C VAL A 15 -14.84 5.42 -64.63
N ALA A 16 -14.19 5.35 -63.49
CA ALA A 16 -12.93 4.64 -63.32
C ALA A 16 -12.94 3.94 -61.98
N GLY A 17 -12.99 2.62 -62.02
CA GLY A 17 -12.99 1.75 -60.86
C GLY A 17 -11.64 1.80 -60.11
N ALA A 18 -11.70 2.00 -58.82
CA ALA A 18 -10.61 1.70 -57.91
C ALA A 18 -11.19 0.94 -56.73
N LEU A 19 -10.67 -0.28 -56.57
CA LEU A 19 -10.95 -1.18 -55.46
C LEU A 19 -10.68 -0.49 -54.12
N LEU A 20 -11.71 -0.15 -53.40
CA LEU A 20 -11.63 0.22 -51.95
C LEU A 20 -11.66 -1.07 -51.16
N SER A 21 -10.49 -1.53 -50.72
CA SER A 21 -10.37 -2.45 -49.64
C SER A 21 -10.78 -1.72 -48.33
N THR A 22 -12.00 -1.99 -47.90
CA THR A 22 -12.48 -1.57 -46.58
C THR A 22 -11.75 -2.36 -45.53
N ALA A 23 -10.73 -1.76 -44.93
CA ALA A 23 -10.23 -2.19 -43.65
C ALA A 23 -11.30 -1.90 -42.60
N ALA A 24 -12.10 -2.89 -42.27
CA ALA A 24 -12.97 -2.87 -41.10
C ALA A 24 -12.04 -2.97 -39.86
N CYS A 25 -11.70 -1.83 -39.28
CA CYS A 25 -11.19 -1.83 -37.91
C CYS A 25 -12.32 -2.26 -36.98
N GLY A 26 -12.42 -3.55 -36.74
CA GLY A 26 -13.25 -4.09 -35.67
C GLY A 26 -12.76 -3.58 -34.32
N LEU A 27 -13.60 -2.80 -33.63
CA LEU A 27 -13.49 -2.58 -32.20
C LEU A 27 -13.88 -3.90 -31.49
N SER A 28 -13.00 -4.88 -31.52
CA SER A 28 -13.05 -5.97 -30.57
C SER A 28 -12.12 -5.57 -29.42
N GLY A 29 -12.68 -5.23 -28.26
CA GLY A 29 -11.97 -5.11 -27.01
C GLY A 29 -11.41 -6.47 -26.62
N GLY A 30 -10.32 -6.86 -27.25
CA GLY A 30 -9.50 -7.99 -26.87
C GLY A 30 -8.40 -7.47 -25.95
N SER A 31 -8.28 -8.05 -24.77
CA SER A 31 -7.05 -8.06 -23.97
C SER A 31 -5.96 -8.77 -24.80
N GLY A 32 -5.37 -8.08 -25.77
CA GLY A 32 -4.18 -8.55 -26.45
C GLY A 32 -3.05 -8.57 -25.45
N ASP A 33 -2.45 -9.75 -25.24
CA ASP A 33 -1.23 -9.85 -24.44
C ASP A 33 -0.21 -8.84 -24.96
N VAL A 34 0.16 -7.90 -24.08
CA VAL A 34 1.22 -6.93 -24.39
C VAL A 34 2.51 -7.71 -24.58
N LYS A 35 3.10 -7.59 -25.79
CA LYS A 35 4.35 -8.28 -26.10
C LYS A 35 5.44 -7.78 -25.16
N GLU A 36 6.13 -8.71 -24.52
CA GLU A 36 7.24 -8.41 -23.63
C GLU A 36 8.44 -7.89 -24.42
N ALA A 37 9.08 -6.85 -23.88
CA ALA A 37 10.32 -6.31 -24.43
C ALA A 37 11.47 -7.33 -24.26
N GLU A 38 12.41 -7.32 -25.20
CA GLU A 38 13.57 -8.20 -25.17
C GLU A 38 14.83 -7.42 -24.72
N LYS A 39 15.70 -8.07 -23.96
CA LYS A 39 17.00 -7.53 -23.60
C LYS A 39 17.90 -7.40 -24.83
N THR A 40 18.59 -6.28 -24.92
CA THR A 40 19.61 -6.03 -25.96
C THR A 40 21.03 -6.21 -25.43
N GLY A 41 21.18 -6.29 -24.09
CA GLY A 41 22.48 -6.36 -23.41
C GLY A 41 23.16 -4.98 -23.29
N ARG A 42 22.48 -3.88 -23.68
CA ARG A 42 23.04 -2.53 -23.67
C ARG A 42 22.19 -1.56 -22.86
N VAL A 43 22.77 -0.95 -21.84
CA VAL A 43 22.15 0.11 -21.04
C VAL A 43 22.25 1.42 -21.80
N ALA A 44 21.22 1.75 -22.60
CA ALA A 44 21.23 2.93 -23.48
C ALA A 44 19.79 3.41 -23.77
N GLY A 45 19.66 4.67 -24.20
CA GLY A 45 18.42 5.30 -24.62
C GLY A 45 17.82 6.19 -23.54
N GLU A 46 16.77 6.92 -23.89
CA GLU A 46 16.05 7.78 -22.96
C GLU A 46 14.87 7.01 -22.36
N ILE A 47 14.85 6.89 -21.04
CA ILE A 47 13.79 6.29 -20.26
C ILE A 47 13.02 7.35 -19.47
N THR A 48 11.73 7.15 -19.32
CA THR A 48 10.87 7.97 -18.44
C THR A 48 10.77 7.31 -17.07
N PHE A 49 11.03 8.08 -16.01
CA PHE A 49 10.87 7.67 -14.62
C PHE A 49 9.79 8.50 -13.94
N ARG A 50 8.71 7.86 -13.49
CA ARG A 50 7.62 8.56 -12.79
C ARG A 50 7.60 8.20 -11.32
N THR A 51 7.51 9.26 -10.49
CA THR A 51 7.36 9.14 -9.03
C THR A 51 6.09 9.80 -8.54
N LEU A 52 5.72 9.47 -7.32
CA LEU A 52 4.55 9.93 -6.60
C LEU A 52 4.98 10.92 -5.51
N GLN A 53 4.68 12.21 -5.69
CA GLN A 53 4.78 13.26 -4.67
C GLN A 53 6.15 13.36 -3.96
N LEU A 54 7.25 13.23 -4.72
CA LEU A 54 8.60 13.41 -4.18
C LEU A 54 9.10 14.85 -4.27
N LYS A 55 8.57 15.67 -5.20
CA LYS A 55 8.87 17.09 -5.28
C LYS A 55 8.02 17.91 -4.32
N PRO A 56 8.52 19.00 -3.76
CA PRO A 56 9.91 19.48 -3.86
C PRO A 56 10.87 18.82 -2.86
N ALA A 57 10.34 18.10 -1.84
CA ALA A 57 11.09 17.68 -0.65
C ALA A 57 12.33 16.80 -0.96
N PHE A 58 12.23 15.94 -1.97
CA PHE A 58 13.29 14.98 -2.31
C PHE A 58 13.96 15.26 -3.66
N THR A 59 13.72 16.45 -4.27
CA THR A 59 14.25 16.79 -5.59
C THR A 59 15.76 16.61 -5.70
N ALA A 60 16.53 17.14 -4.75
CA ALA A 60 17.99 17.05 -4.78
C ALA A 60 18.49 15.59 -4.65
N TYR A 61 17.80 14.76 -3.86
CA TYR A 61 18.14 13.34 -3.74
C TYR A 61 17.90 12.60 -5.05
N VAL A 62 16.68 12.71 -5.61
CA VAL A 62 16.32 11.97 -6.83
C VAL A 62 17.18 12.41 -8.01
N GLN A 63 17.41 13.72 -8.15
CA GLN A 63 18.30 14.23 -9.21
C GLN A 63 19.73 13.72 -9.03
N GLY A 64 20.25 13.68 -7.81
CA GLY A 64 21.59 13.14 -7.55
C GLY A 64 21.73 11.64 -7.90
N VAL A 65 20.67 10.85 -7.66
CA VAL A 65 20.62 9.44 -8.07
C VAL A 65 20.61 9.29 -9.59
N ILE A 66 19.86 10.15 -10.29
CA ILE A 66 19.80 10.19 -11.77
C ILE A 66 21.14 10.60 -12.35
N ASP A 67 21.73 11.69 -11.87
CA ASP A 67 23.02 12.19 -12.37
C ASP A 67 24.14 11.16 -12.19
N ALA A 68 24.16 10.45 -11.06
CA ALA A 68 25.13 9.40 -10.81
C ALA A 68 24.91 8.17 -11.72
N PHE A 69 23.65 7.83 -12.02
CA PHE A 69 23.33 6.78 -13.00
C PHE A 69 23.79 7.15 -14.41
N GLU A 70 23.45 8.34 -14.89
CA GLU A 70 23.84 8.84 -16.21
C GLU A 70 25.37 8.96 -16.36
N LYS A 71 26.06 9.31 -15.28
CA LYS A 71 27.53 9.31 -15.26
C LYS A 71 28.13 7.90 -15.43
N LYS A 72 27.50 6.89 -14.81
CA LYS A 72 27.89 5.48 -14.93
C LYS A 72 27.54 4.91 -16.30
N TYR A 73 26.41 5.31 -16.88
CA TYR A 73 25.86 4.86 -18.15
C TYR A 73 25.62 6.04 -19.09
N PRO A 74 26.67 6.61 -19.73
CA PRO A 74 26.55 7.85 -20.49
C PRO A 74 25.63 7.78 -21.72
N ASP A 75 25.35 6.57 -22.21
CA ASP A 75 24.44 6.32 -23.32
C ASP A 75 22.96 6.24 -22.87
N ALA A 76 22.69 6.24 -21.56
CA ALA A 76 21.35 6.27 -20.99
C ALA A 76 20.99 7.67 -20.48
N LYS A 77 19.73 8.05 -20.66
CA LYS A 77 19.16 9.30 -20.13
C LYS A 77 17.86 9.01 -19.37
N VAL A 78 17.63 9.75 -18.30
CA VAL A 78 16.44 9.59 -17.44
C VAL A 78 15.65 10.87 -17.39
N LYS A 79 14.45 10.83 -17.97
CA LYS A 79 13.47 11.92 -17.86
C LYS A 79 12.60 11.68 -16.64
N TRP A 80 12.78 12.50 -15.59
CA TRP A 80 12.03 12.36 -14.35
C TRP A 80 10.74 13.17 -14.35
N GLU A 81 9.62 12.47 -14.14
CA GLU A 81 8.28 13.02 -13.94
C GLU A 81 7.85 12.76 -12.49
N ASP A 82 7.32 13.77 -11.81
CA ASP A 82 6.74 13.61 -10.47
C ASP A 82 5.31 14.13 -10.50
N VAL A 83 4.36 13.35 -9.98
CA VAL A 83 2.93 13.70 -10.01
C VAL A 83 2.36 13.72 -8.59
N PRO A 84 1.33 14.56 -8.34
CA PRO A 84 0.62 14.58 -7.07
C PRO A 84 0.03 13.22 -6.70
N GLY A 85 -0.23 13.01 -5.39
CA GLY A 85 -0.83 11.78 -4.89
C GLY A 85 -2.28 11.60 -5.33
N ASP A 86 -3.04 12.69 -5.31
CA ASP A 86 -4.45 12.68 -5.70
C ASP A 86 -4.60 12.33 -7.19
N GLY A 87 -5.39 11.31 -7.50
CA GLY A 87 -5.63 10.85 -8.86
C GLY A 87 -4.47 10.08 -9.50
N TYR A 88 -3.46 9.66 -8.72
CA TYR A 88 -2.30 8.93 -9.26
C TYR A 88 -2.69 7.60 -9.92
N ASN A 89 -3.53 6.81 -9.26
CA ASN A 89 -3.97 5.52 -9.76
C ASN A 89 -4.82 5.65 -11.03
N GLU A 90 -5.73 6.63 -11.06
CA GLU A 90 -6.55 6.95 -12.24
C GLU A 90 -5.67 7.35 -13.43
N LYS A 91 -4.64 8.17 -13.17
CA LYS A 91 -3.68 8.54 -14.19
C LYS A 91 -2.89 7.35 -14.71
N LEU A 92 -2.42 6.46 -13.84
CA LEU A 92 -1.71 5.25 -14.24
C LEU A 92 -2.56 4.36 -15.15
N VAL A 93 -3.85 4.19 -14.80
CA VAL A 93 -4.79 3.41 -15.64
C VAL A 93 -5.00 4.07 -16.99
N ALA A 94 -5.24 5.38 -17.03
CA ALA A 94 -5.43 6.11 -18.29
C ALA A 94 -4.18 6.03 -19.18
N ASP A 95 -3.00 6.23 -18.62
CA ASP A 95 -1.74 6.15 -19.36
C ASP A 95 -1.46 4.70 -19.85
N ALA A 96 -1.78 3.68 -19.04
CA ALA A 96 -1.66 2.28 -19.45
C ALA A 96 -2.58 1.96 -20.63
N GLN A 97 -3.84 2.41 -20.59
CA GLN A 97 -4.81 2.23 -21.68
C GLN A 97 -4.41 2.96 -22.96
N ALA A 98 -3.76 4.12 -22.83
CA ALA A 98 -3.24 4.91 -23.95
C ALA A 98 -1.87 4.40 -24.47
N GLY A 99 -1.27 3.36 -23.87
CA GLY A 99 0.09 2.92 -24.19
C GLY A 99 1.20 3.91 -23.77
N ALA A 100 0.84 4.89 -22.94
CA ALA A 100 1.72 6.00 -22.51
C ALA A 100 2.27 5.81 -21.09
N LEU A 101 2.25 4.59 -20.57
CA LEU A 101 2.85 4.29 -19.26
C LEU A 101 4.35 4.58 -19.32
N PRO A 102 4.96 5.26 -18.31
CA PRO A 102 6.39 5.47 -18.24
C PRO A 102 7.18 4.16 -18.16
N ASP A 103 8.45 4.19 -18.59
CA ASP A 103 9.32 3.00 -18.62
C ASP A 103 9.57 2.44 -17.21
N VAL A 104 9.76 3.33 -16.22
CA VAL A 104 9.91 2.98 -14.80
C VAL A 104 8.89 3.77 -13.99
N VAL A 105 8.11 3.08 -13.17
CA VAL A 105 6.97 3.66 -12.43
C VAL A 105 7.07 3.35 -10.95
N ASN A 106 6.96 4.38 -10.10
CA ASN A 106 6.80 4.19 -8.66
C ASN A 106 5.39 3.68 -8.35
N LEU A 107 5.30 2.57 -7.66
CA LEU A 107 4.05 1.88 -7.36
C LEU A 107 3.90 1.63 -5.87
N SER A 108 2.76 2.06 -5.31
CA SER A 108 2.25 1.51 -4.05
C SER A 108 1.75 0.09 -4.28
N THR A 109 1.44 -0.63 -3.22
CA THR A 109 0.83 -1.97 -3.33
C THR A 109 -0.42 -1.97 -4.20
N ASP A 110 -1.31 -0.98 -4.04
CA ASP A 110 -2.56 -0.90 -4.81
C ASP A 110 -2.30 -0.64 -6.30
N SER A 111 -1.43 0.33 -6.60
CA SER A 111 -1.09 0.64 -8.00
C SER A 111 -0.29 -0.48 -8.67
N PHE A 112 0.53 -1.21 -7.90
CA PHE A 112 1.20 -2.41 -8.36
C PHE A 112 0.20 -3.48 -8.80
N GLN A 113 -0.77 -3.82 -7.95
CA GLN A 113 -1.79 -4.81 -8.27
C GLN A 113 -2.62 -4.38 -9.48
N LEU A 114 -2.98 -3.10 -9.52
CA LEU A 114 -3.77 -2.52 -10.61
C LEU A 114 -3.13 -2.68 -12.00
N LEU A 115 -1.82 -2.48 -12.12
CA LEU A 115 -1.07 -2.66 -13.36
C LEU A 115 -0.67 -4.11 -13.60
N GLY A 116 -0.34 -4.85 -12.55
CA GLY A 116 0.07 -6.24 -12.60
C GLY A 116 -1.05 -7.16 -13.10
N ASP A 117 -2.27 -7.01 -12.59
CA ASP A 117 -3.44 -7.79 -13.04
C ASP A 117 -3.75 -7.58 -14.53
N ARG A 118 -3.41 -6.39 -15.05
CA ARG A 118 -3.55 -6.05 -16.47
C ARG A 118 -2.39 -6.53 -17.34
N GLY A 119 -1.37 -7.17 -16.74
CA GLY A 119 -0.20 -7.64 -17.46
C GLY A 119 0.67 -6.53 -18.06
N MET A 120 0.66 -5.34 -17.44
CA MET A 120 1.38 -4.16 -17.95
C MET A 120 2.82 -4.05 -17.43
N LEU A 121 3.23 -4.91 -16.50
CA LEU A 121 4.54 -4.91 -15.88
C LEU A 121 5.39 -6.08 -16.38
N ALA A 122 6.69 -5.84 -16.56
CA ALA A 122 7.66 -6.87 -16.86
C ALA A 122 7.93 -7.75 -15.63
N ASP A 123 8.21 -9.03 -15.85
CA ASP A 123 8.64 -9.95 -14.79
C ASP A 123 10.12 -9.72 -14.46
N VAL A 124 10.38 -8.97 -13.37
CA VAL A 124 11.74 -8.63 -12.96
C VAL A 124 12.54 -9.84 -12.43
N ALA A 125 11.87 -10.92 -12.01
CA ALA A 125 12.56 -12.15 -11.62
C ALA A 125 13.22 -12.85 -12.83
N THR A 126 12.64 -12.72 -14.01
CA THR A 126 13.24 -13.25 -15.25
C THR A 126 14.32 -12.33 -15.82
N LEU A 127 14.23 -11.02 -15.54
CA LEU A 127 15.23 -10.05 -15.99
C LEU A 127 16.57 -10.23 -15.28
N ASP A 128 16.52 -10.57 -13.99
CA ASP A 128 17.72 -10.82 -13.18
C ASP A 128 17.38 -11.77 -12.02
N GLY A 129 17.64 -13.05 -12.24
CA GLY A 129 17.35 -14.12 -11.26
C GLY A 129 18.12 -13.99 -9.94
N GLU A 130 19.17 -13.19 -9.87
CA GLU A 130 19.96 -12.96 -8.65
C GLU A 130 19.40 -11.82 -7.81
N SER A 131 18.59 -10.92 -8.37
CA SER A 131 18.03 -9.77 -7.66
C SER A 131 17.25 -10.13 -6.40
N ALA A 132 16.56 -11.27 -6.37
CA ALA A 132 15.83 -11.74 -5.19
C ALA A 132 16.71 -11.79 -3.93
N LYS A 133 18.00 -12.10 -4.07
CA LYS A 133 18.97 -12.23 -2.97
C LYS A 133 19.38 -10.88 -2.38
N GLU A 134 19.16 -9.79 -3.10
CA GLU A 134 19.52 -8.46 -2.68
C GLU A 134 18.48 -7.82 -1.73
N TYR A 135 17.24 -8.33 -1.75
CA TYR A 135 16.14 -7.78 -0.96
C TYR A 135 15.80 -8.64 0.26
N VAL A 136 15.21 -8.01 1.27
CA VAL A 136 14.62 -8.78 2.38
C VAL A 136 13.50 -9.67 1.83
N PRO A 137 13.46 -10.96 2.19
CA PRO A 137 12.58 -11.93 1.53
C PRO A 137 11.12 -11.50 1.50
N GLY A 138 10.59 -11.02 2.61
CA GLY A 138 9.20 -10.58 2.68
C GLY A 138 8.89 -9.40 1.76
N ALA A 139 9.84 -8.46 1.53
CA ALA A 139 9.63 -7.34 0.62
C ALA A 139 9.60 -7.78 -0.85
N TRP A 140 10.43 -8.75 -1.23
CA TRP A 140 10.42 -9.32 -2.58
C TRP A 140 9.11 -10.03 -2.89
N GLU A 141 8.63 -10.85 -1.96
CA GLU A 141 7.39 -11.63 -2.09
C GLU A 141 6.12 -10.76 -2.24
N GLN A 142 6.14 -9.51 -1.73
CA GLN A 142 5.01 -8.58 -1.86
C GLN A 142 4.67 -8.21 -3.31
N PHE A 143 5.60 -8.39 -4.23
CA PHE A 143 5.44 -8.03 -5.64
C PHE A 143 5.26 -9.24 -6.56
N LYS A 144 4.87 -10.38 -6.00
CA LYS A 144 4.28 -11.50 -6.74
C LYS A 144 2.80 -11.21 -7.04
N LEU A 145 2.32 -11.78 -8.13
CA LEU A 145 0.90 -11.70 -8.51
C LEU A 145 0.23 -13.05 -8.33
N PRO A 146 -0.93 -13.10 -7.68
CA PRO A 146 -1.69 -14.34 -7.55
C PRO A 146 -1.96 -14.99 -8.91
N GLY A 147 -1.74 -16.32 -8.99
CA GLY A 147 -1.97 -17.08 -10.23
C GLY A 147 -0.96 -16.88 -11.37
N LYS A 148 0.10 -16.10 -11.15
CA LYS A 148 1.18 -15.85 -12.12
C LYS A 148 2.46 -16.64 -11.84
N GLY A 149 2.38 -17.71 -11.03
CA GLY A 149 3.55 -18.52 -10.65
C GLY A 149 4.52 -17.76 -9.74
N ASP A 150 5.82 -17.97 -9.95
CA ASP A 150 6.89 -17.36 -9.14
C ASP A 150 7.37 -16.00 -9.65
N GLY A 151 6.72 -15.44 -10.67
CA GLY A 151 7.05 -14.14 -11.25
C GLY A 151 6.93 -13.00 -10.22
N VAL A 152 7.88 -12.06 -10.29
CA VAL A 152 7.88 -10.83 -9.48
C VAL A 152 7.88 -9.64 -10.44
N TYR A 153 6.97 -8.70 -10.26
CA TYR A 153 6.65 -7.70 -11.29
C TYR A 153 7.04 -6.27 -10.90
N ALA A 154 7.80 -6.11 -9.82
CA ALA A 154 8.41 -4.83 -9.45
C ALA A 154 9.60 -5.05 -8.52
N TYR A 155 10.59 -4.14 -8.59
CA TYR A 155 11.68 -4.09 -7.62
C TYR A 155 11.20 -3.39 -6.34
N PRO A 156 11.32 -4.00 -5.14
CA PRO A 156 11.01 -3.34 -3.89
C PRO A 156 11.88 -2.10 -3.72
N TRP A 157 11.30 -0.93 -3.48
CA TRP A 157 12.08 0.29 -3.32
C TRP A 157 12.35 0.60 -1.85
N TYR A 158 11.28 0.83 -1.08
CA TYR A 158 11.40 1.01 0.36
C TYR A 158 10.18 0.47 1.07
N VAL A 159 10.35 0.19 2.34
CA VAL A 159 9.31 -0.38 3.19
C VAL A 159 9.16 0.42 4.47
N THR A 160 7.98 0.35 5.07
CA THR A 160 7.70 0.88 6.41
C THR A 160 6.98 -0.22 7.18
N PRO A 161 7.62 -0.85 8.17
CA PRO A 161 7.00 -1.90 8.96
C PRO A 161 6.02 -1.30 9.96
N GLU A 162 4.99 -2.07 10.29
CA GLU A 162 4.14 -1.79 11.42
C GLU A 162 4.93 -1.89 12.73
N ILE A 163 4.64 -1.00 13.66
CA ILE A 163 5.15 -1.00 15.04
C ILE A 163 3.98 -0.75 16.00
N LEU A 164 4.19 -0.95 17.28
CA LEU A 164 3.26 -0.50 18.30
C LEU A 164 3.75 0.82 18.91
N THR A 165 2.91 1.86 18.84
CA THR A 165 3.15 3.15 19.50
C THR A 165 2.17 3.33 20.64
N TYR A 166 2.64 3.71 21.83
CA TYR A 166 1.77 3.90 22.99
C TYR A 166 2.26 4.98 23.95
N ASN A 167 1.32 5.59 24.67
CA ASN A 167 1.59 6.57 25.72
C ASN A 167 1.81 5.85 27.04
N LYS A 168 3.08 5.79 27.51
CA LYS A 168 3.49 5.06 28.74
C LYS A 168 2.84 5.63 30.01
N GLU A 169 2.55 6.93 30.05
CA GLU A 169 1.91 7.57 31.21
C GLU A 169 0.46 7.11 31.34
N LEU A 170 -0.32 7.18 30.25
CA LEU A 170 -1.69 6.70 30.24
C LEU A 170 -1.77 5.19 30.46
N PHE A 171 -0.83 4.46 29.91
CA PHE A 171 -0.71 3.00 30.09
C PHE A 171 -0.49 2.65 31.59
N ALA A 172 0.42 3.36 32.26
CA ALA A 172 0.67 3.18 33.69
C ALA A 172 -0.53 3.63 34.56
N LYS A 173 -1.22 4.73 34.20
CA LYS A 173 -2.46 5.18 34.85
C LYS A 173 -3.57 4.11 34.79
N ALA A 174 -3.59 3.32 33.74
CA ALA A 174 -4.49 2.16 33.61
C ALA A 174 -4.02 0.93 34.41
N GLY A 175 -2.93 1.02 35.18
CA GLY A 175 -2.38 -0.08 35.99
C GLY A 175 -1.65 -1.13 35.14
N LEU A 176 -1.22 -0.79 33.94
CA LEU A 176 -0.41 -1.63 33.06
C LEU A 176 1.07 -1.29 33.24
N ASP A 177 1.94 -2.28 33.10
CA ASP A 177 3.40 -2.09 33.15
C ASP A 177 3.93 -1.59 31.80
N PRO A 178 4.44 -0.34 31.70
CA PRO A 178 4.96 0.18 30.44
C PRO A 178 6.12 -0.61 29.84
N ALA A 179 6.81 -1.45 30.64
CA ALA A 179 7.86 -2.33 30.13
C ALA A 179 7.32 -3.62 29.48
N LYS A 180 6.02 -3.86 29.56
CA LYS A 180 5.34 -5.06 29.05
C LYS A 180 4.19 -4.68 28.09
N PRO A 181 4.49 -4.08 26.94
CA PRO A 181 3.47 -3.77 25.93
C PRO A 181 2.85 -5.07 25.39
N PRO A 182 1.62 -5.00 24.83
CA PRO A 182 0.99 -6.18 24.25
C PRO A 182 1.79 -6.66 23.02
N THR A 183 1.91 -7.97 22.89
CA THR A 183 2.59 -8.64 21.77
C THR A 183 1.66 -9.43 20.88
N SER A 184 0.43 -9.74 21.36
CA SER A 184 -0.61 -10.42 20.57
C SER A 184 -1.88 -9.59 20.47
N VAL A 185 -2.72 -9.88 19.45
CA VAL A 185 -4.03 -9.23 19.25
C VAL A 185 -4.93 -9.45 20.46
N GLU A 186 -4.91 -10.65 21.03
CA GLU A 186 -5.68 -10.97 22.22
C GLU A 186 -5.25 -10.10 23.40
N GLN A 187 -3.94 -10.04 23.68
CA GLN A 187 -3.39 -9.22 24.74
C GLN A 187 -3.65 -7.73 24.53
N PHE A 188 -3.61 -7.27 23.27
CA PHE A 188 -3.96 -5.89 22.92
C PHE A 188 -5.41 -5.56 23.30
N PHE A 189 -6.35 -6.45 23.01
CA PHE A 189 -7.76 -6.26 23.36
C PHE A 189 -8.00 -6.36 24.88
N ASP A 190 -7.30 -7.24 25.58
CA ASP A 190 -7.39 -7.34 27.04
C ASP A 190 -6.86 -6.07 27.73
N TYR A 191 -5.76 -5.52 27.23
CA TYR A 191 -5.25 -4.25 27.71
C TYR A 191 -6.17 -3.09 27.37
N ALA A 192 -6.82 -3.09 26.21
CA ALA A 192 -7.80 -2.09 25.83
C ALA A 192 -9.01 -2.10 26.77
N GLU A 193 -9.48 -3.27 27.19
CA GLU A 193 -10.54 -3.43 28.17
C GLU A 193 -10.11 -2.89 29.55
N GLN A 194 -8.90 -3.22 30.01
CA GLN A 194 -8.36 -2.71 31.27
C GLN A 194 -8.23 -1.18 31.25
N ILE A 195 -7.75 -0.62 30.14
CA ILE A 195 -7.67 0.83 29.94
C ILE A 195 -9.05 1.46 30.05
N ALA A 196 -10.05 0.92 29.38
CA ALA A 196 -11.42 1.42 29.46
C ALA A 196 -11.96 1.42 30.91
N ALA A 197 -11.76 0.31 31.63
CA ALA A 197 -12.22 0.16 33.02
C ALA A 197 -11.54 1.14 33.99
N ARG A 198 -10.32 1.58 33.71
CA ARG A 198 -9.53 2.44 34.60
C ARG A 198 -9.47 3.91 34.17
N SER A 199 -9.79 4.23 32.93
CA SER A 199 -9.71 5.60 32.40
C SER A 199 -10.74 6.57 32.99
N GLY A 200 -11.84 6.05 33.53
CA GLY A 200 -12.98 6.87 33.96
C GLY A 200 -13.59 7.71 32.83
N GLY A 201 -13.39 7.30 31.57
CA GLY A 201 -13.85 8.00 30.37
C GLY A 201 -13.00 9.22 29.98
N GLN A 202 -11.85 9.45 30.62
CA GLN A 202 -10.97 10.58 30.33
C GLN A 202 -10.14 10.37 29.07
N TYR A 203 -9.85 9.12 28.74
CA TYR A 203 -9.11 8.69 27.54
C TYR A 203 -9.54 7.29 27.11
N SER A 204 -9.35 6.98 25.85
CA SER A 204 -9.67 5.68 25.27
C SER A 204 -8.38 4.86 25.01
N ALA A 205 -8.54 3.56 24.74
CA ALA A 205 -7.41 2.72 24.42
C ALA A 205 -6.92 2.95 22.99
N PHE A 206 -7.80 2.83 21.99
CA PHE A 206 -7.44 2.88 20.57
C PHE A 206 -8.59 3.39 19.70
N MET A 207 -8.30 3.70 18.43
CA MET A 207 -9.32 4.03 17.43
C MET A 207 -9.88 2.76 16.81
N ALA A 208 -11.20 2.71 16.64
CA ALA A 208 -11.85 1.58 15.96
C ALA A 208 -11.39 1.44 14.50
N ASP A 209 -11.40 2.54 13.77
CA ASP A 209 -11.07 2.63 12.35
C ASP A 209 -11.35 1.34 11.55
N PRO A 210 -12.62 0.89 11.47
CA PRO A 210 -12.91 -0.41 10.86
C PRO A 210 -12.55 -0.45 9.37
N LYS A 211 -12.50 0.69 8.69
CA LYS A 211 -12.13 0.77 7.27
C LYS A 211 -10.64 0.49 7.04
N GLY A 212 -9.77 1.08 7.86
CA GLY A 212 -8.32 0.92 7.72
C GLY A 212 -7.79 -0.38 8.34
N ARG A 213 -8.41 -0.85 9.43
CA ARG A 213 -7.89 -1.98 10.21
C ARG A 213 -8.43 -3.34 9.83
N LEU A 214 -9.68 -3.42 9.37
CA LEU A 214 -10.42 -4.67 9.31
C LEU A 214 -9.76 -5.77 8.47
N PRO A 215 -9.27 -5.51 7.23
CA PRO A 215 -8.59 -6.56 6.48
C PRO A 215 -7.32 -7.06 7.18
N GLY A 216 -6.50 -6.15 7.70
CA GLY A 216 -5.26 -6.51 8.41
C GLY A 216 -5.50 -7.26 9.71
N ASP A 217 -6.45 -6.82 10.54
CA ASP A 217 -6.82 -7.53 11.77
C ASP A 217 -7.33 -8.95 11.46
N TRP A 218 -8.16 -9.10 10.44
CA TRP A 218 -8.67 -10.41 10.04
C TRP A 218 -7.57 -11.33 9.51
N GLN A 219 -6.66 -10.82 8.69
CA GLN A 219 -5.50 -11.59 8.23
C GLN A 219 -4.62 -12.06 9.39
N LYS A 220 -4.30 -11.17 10.34
CA LYS A 220 -3.54 -11.53 11.56
C LYS A 220 -4.22 -12.61 12.38
N MET A 221 -5.54 -12.61 12.45
CA MET A 221 -6.33 -13.61 13.15
C MET A 221 -6.52 -14.90 12.35
N GLY A 222 -6.08 -14.96 11.09
CA GLY A 222 -6.26 -16.10 10.20
C GLY A 222 -7.69 -16.23 9.69
N ILE A 223 -8.47 -15.15 9.66
CA ILE A 223 -9.80 -15.10 9.06
C ILE A 223 -9.62 -14.97 7.54
N PRO A 224 -10.12 -15.94 6.73
CA PRO A 224 -9.95 -15.88 5.28
C PRO A 224 -10.77 -14.75 4.70
N ILE A 225 -10.16 -13.90 3.88
CA ILE A 225 -10.88 -12.84 3.15
C ILE A 225 -11.51 -13.43 1.88
N LEU A 226 -10.71 -14.16 1.09
CA LEU A 226 -11.13 -14.81 -0.15
C LEU A 226 -10.89 -16.33 -0.08
N ASN A 227 -11.56 -17.08 -0.96
CA ASN A 227 -11.24 -18.48 -1.20
C ASN A 227 -9.90 -18.60 -1.97
N GLU A 228 -9.38 -19.84 -2.09
CA GLU A 228 -8.10 -20.14 -2.77
C GLU A 228 -8.07 -19.68 -4.24
N LYS A 229 -9.22 -19.69 -4.93
CA LYS A 229 -9.35 -19.22 -6.32
C LYS A 229 -9.43 -17.69 -6.44
N GLN A 230 -9.51 -16.98 -5.33
CA GLN A 230 -9.65 -15.52 -5.25
C GLN A 230 -10.87 -14.95 -6.01
N ASP A 231 -11.90 -15.76 -6.21
CA ASP A 231 -13.11 -15.38 -6.93
C ASP A 231 -14.35 -15.24 -6.03
N ARG A 232 -14.17 -15.42 -4.71
CA ARG A 232 -15.27 -15.35 -3.73
C ARG A 232 -14.79 -14.94 -2.35
N PHE A 233 -15.49 -14.01 -1.70
CA PHE A 233 -15.30 -13.70 -0.28
C PHE A 233 -15.83 -14.83 0.60
N THR A 234 -15.07 -15.19 1.64
CA THR A 234 -15.32 -16.35 2.52
C THR A 234 -15.14 -16.05 4.00
N PHE A 235 -15.23 -14.78 4.40
CA PHE A 235 -15.00 -14.36 5.76
C PHE A 235 -16.18 -14.58 6.73
N ASP A 236 -17.33 -15.14 6.29
CA ASP A 236 -18.42 -15.54 7.19
C ASP A 236 -18.02 -16.78 7.98
N THR A 237 -17.25 -16.56 9.03
CA THR A 237 -16.69 -17.57 9.93
C THR A 237 -17.03 -17.26 11.38
N ASP A 238 -16.96 -18.26 12.26
CA ASP A 238 -17.12 -18.06 13.70
C ASP A 238 -16.05 -17.11 14.27
N GLN A 239 -14.85 -17.12 13.70
CA GLN A 239 -13.77 -16.20 14.11
C GLN A 239 -14.10 -14.74 13.77
N ALA A 240 -14.66 -14.48 12.59
CA ALA A 240 -15.09 -13.13 12.22
C ALA A 240 -16.21 -12.64 13.13
N VAL A 241 -17.18 -13.50 13.45
CA VAL A 241 -18.26 -13.19 14.39
C VAL A 241 -17.69 -12.88 15.78
N ALA A 242 -16.77 -13.70 16.28
CA ALA A 242 -16.12 -13.47 17.57
C ALA A 242 -15.34 -12.15 17.62
N TRP A 243 -14.68 -11.78 16.53
CA TRP A 243 -14.00 -10.48 16.42
C TRP A 243 -15.01 -9.33 16.52
N VAL A 244 -16.15 -9.41 15.81
CA VAL A 244 -17.19 -8.37 15.85
C VAL A 244 -17.79 -8.25 17.25
N GLU A 245 -18.07 -9.36 17.93
CA GLU A 245 -18.58 -9.33 19.31
C GLU A 245 -17.54 -8.73 20.28
N ARG A 246 -16.24 -9.03 20.10
CA ARG A 246 -15.17 -8.42 20.90
C ARG A 246 -15.11 -6.92 20.68
N MET A 247 -15.19 -6.45 19.43
CA MET A 247 -15.21 -5.02 19.10
C MET A 247 -16.44 -4.31 19.67
N LYS A 248 -17.61 -4.93 19.61
CA LYS A 248 -18.84 -4.42 20.23
C LYS A 248 -18.72 -4.28 21.74
N ASP A 249 -18.16 -5.28 22.42
CA ASP A 249 -17.95 -5.25 23.87
C ASP A 249 -16.95 -4.12 24.27
N LEU A 250 -15.83 -4.02 23.57
CA LEU A 250 -14.84 -2.96 23.77
C LEU A 250 -15.43 -1.56 23.52
N TYR A 251 -16.26 -1.43 22.48
CA TYR A 251 -16.95 -0.17 22.19
C TYR A 251 -17.94 0.21 23.28
N ALA A 252 -18.75 -0.74 23.73
CA ALA A 252 -19.71 -0.53 24.83
C ALA A 252 -19.02 -0.14 26.13
N LYS A 253 -17.83 -0.68 26.41
CA LYS A 253 -17.00 -0.37 27.58
C LYS A 253 -16.22 0.95 27.47
N GLY A 254 -16.26 1.63 26.31
CA GLY A 254 -15.56 2.91 26.11
C GLY A 254 -14.06 2.76 25.82
N ALA A 255 -13.60 1.56 25.39
CA ALA A 255 -12.22 1.35 24.95
C ALA A 255 -11.86 2.17 23.68
N MET A 256 -12.87 2.61 22.95
CA MET A 256 -12.76 3.41 21.73
C MET A 256 -13.61 4.67 21.84
N PRO A 257 -13.17 5.81 21.24
CA PRO A 257 -14.03 6.98 21.09
C PRO A 257 -15.29 6.62 20.28
N LYS A 258 -16.45 7.13 20.67
CA LYS A 258 -17.73 6.79 20.01
C LYS A 258 -17.75 7.14 18.51
N GLU A 259 -17.16 8.26 18.15
CA GLU A 259 -17.01 8.75 16.76
C GLU A 259 -16.01 7.96 15.93
N SER A 260 -15.14 7.17 16.55
CA SER A 260 -14.07 6.41 15.89
C SER A 260 -14.54 5.33 14.91
N LEU A 261 -15.82 4.95 15.00
CA LEU A 261 -16.44 4.07 14.00
C LEU A 261 -16.72 4.76 12.67
N LEU A 262 -16.81 6.10 12.66
CA LEU A 262 -17.19 6.89 11.48
C LEU A 262 -16.03 7.69 10.91
N LYS A 263 -15.03 8.02 11.73
CA LYS A 263 -13.89 8.87 11.37
C LYS A 263 -12.61 8.28 11.93
N SER A 264 -11.59 8.16 11.09
CA SER A 264 -10.23 7.77 11.48
C SER A 264 -9.25 8.94 11.52
N ASP A 265 -9.64 10.09 10.96
CA ASP A 265 -8.73 11.22 10.70
C ASP A 265 -8.22 11.93 11.97
N ASP A 266 -8.86 11.72 13.12
CA ASP A 266 -8.55 12.43 14.34
C ASP A 266 -7.52 11.72 15.26
N ILE A 267 -7.01 10.55 14.86
CA ILE A 267 -6.12 9.74 15.73
C ILE A 267 -4.85 10.49 16.15
N ASN A 268 -4.25 11.27 15.23
CA ASN A 268 -3.05 12.05 15.52
C ASN A 268 -3.34 13.15 16.55
N GLN A 269 -4.48 13.80 16.44
CA GLN A 269 -4.92 14.84 17.40
C GLN A 269 -5.26 14.23 18.75
N LEU A 270 -5.98 13.10 18.79
CA LEU A 270 -6.33 12.40 20.02
C LEU A 270 -5.08 11.92 20.76
N TYR A 271 -4.11 11.37 20.04
CA TYR A 271 -2.85 10.95 20.65
C TYR A 271 -2.03 12.14 21.14
N GLY A 272 -1.84 13.16 20.29
CA GLY A 272 -1.14 14.40 20.65
C GLY A 272 -1.81 15.20 21.78
N GLY A 273 -3.12 15.02 21.96
CA GLY A 273 -3.90 15.58 23.08
C GLY A 273 -3.93 14.69 24.33
N GLY A 274 -3.25 13.54 24.35
CA GLY A 274 -3.28 12.60 25.49
C GLY A 274 -4.67 11.99 25.74
N LYS A 275 -5.46 11.79 24.67
CA LYS A 275 -6.82 11.24 24.76
C LYS A 275 -6.93 9.79 24.30
N ILE A 276 -5.84 9.22 23.83
CA ILE A 276 -5.78 7.81 23.39
C ILE A 276 -4.43 7.20 23.79
N VAL A 277 -4.44 5.92 24.19
CA VAL A 277 -3.24 5.23 24.67
C VAL A 277 -2.40 4.72 23.51
N PHE A 278 -3.02 3.97 22.58
CA PHE A 278 -2.34 3.40 21.41
C PHE A 278 -2.51 4.34 20.21
N GLY A 279 -1.39 4.80 19.69
CA GLY A 279 -1.33 5.63 18.48
C GLY A 279 -1.19 4.81 17.20
N PRO A 280 -1.08 5.48 16.04
CA PRO A 280 -0.76 4.83 14.77
C PRO A 280 0.52 4.01 14.85
N GLY A 281 0.49 2.83 14.27
CA GLY A 281 1.61 1.87 14.25
C GLY A 281 2.65 2.18 13.17
N SER A 282 3.10 3.42 13.04
CA SER A 282 4.01 3.88 11.99
C SER A 282 5.20 4.65 12.56
N PRO A 283 6.44 4.36 12.13
CA PRO A 283 7.61 5.17 12.48
C PRO A 283 7.48 6.64 12.06
N GLY A 284 6.77 6.94 10.97
CA GLY A 284 6.48 8.30 10.53
C GLY A 284 5.65 9.07 11.55
N PHE A 285 4.63 8.44 12.12
CA PHE A 285 3.82 9.02 13.18
C PHE A 285 4.66 9.42 14.42
N VAL A 286 5.64 8.59 14.81
CA VAL A 286 6.51 8.90 15.96
C VAL A 286 7.28 10.19 15.71
N LYS A 287 7.77 10.42 14.49
CA LYS A 287 8.43 11.66 14.08
C LYS A 287 7.45 12.85 14.11
N ASP A 288 6.22 12.66 13.62
CA ASP A 288 5.21 13.72 13.60
C ASP A 288 4.83 14.16 15.03
N ILE A 289 4.66 13.24 15.97
CA ILE A 289 4.40 13.56 17.38
C ILE A 289 5.59 14.27 18.03
N LYS A 290 6.84 13.92 17.68
CA LYS A 290 8.03 14.64 18.13
C LYS A 290 7.98 16.11 17.77
N GLN A 291 7.51 16.42 16.57
CA GLN A 291 7.45 17.78 16.03
C GLN A 291 6.24 18.56 16.54
N ASN A 292 5.05 17.93 16.58
CA ASN A 292 3.77 18.61 16.77
C ASN A 292 3.23 18.53 18.20
N ALA A 293 3.66 17.56 19.02
CA ALA A 293 3.22 17.35 20.39
C ALA A 293 4.38 16.88 21.31
N PRO A 294 5.45 17.67 21.49
CA PRO A 294 6.66 17.25 22.20
C PRO A 294 6.41 16.84 23.65
N GLN A 295 5.38 17.40 24.32
CA GLN A 295 5.01 17.02 25.68
C GLN A 295 4.44 15.59 25.75
N VAL A 296 3.73 15.14 24.70
CA VAL A 296 3.23 13.76 24.60
C VAL A 296 4.35 12.84 24.11
N TYR A 297 5.21 13.33 23.22
CA TYR A 297 6.38 12.60 22.74
C TYR A 297 7.29 12.12 23.90
N ALA A 298 7.49 12.92 24.93
CA ALA A 298 8.25 12.54 26.13
C ALA A 298 7.69 11.29 26.84
N ASN A 299 6.40 11.01 26.65
CA ASN A 299 5.69 9.84 27.17
C ASN A 299 5.38 8.79 26.08
N THR A 300 5.80 9.00 24.85
CA THR A 300 5.63 8.03 23.77
C THR A 300 6.70 6.92 23.89
N GLN A 301 6.23 5.69 23.81
CA GLN A 301 7.08 4.50 23.66
C GLN A 301 6.72 3.69 22.44
N VAL A 302 7.64 2.87 22.01
CA VAL A 302 7.52 2.02 20.83
C VAL A 302 7.89 0.58 21.19
N ALA A 303 7.13 -0.34 20.66
CA ALA A 303 7.41 -1.78 20.74
C ALA A 303 7.24 -2.42 19.35
N GLY A 304 7.54 -3.70 19.25
CA GLY A 304 7.23 -4.48 18.05
C GLY A 304 5.73 -4.49 17.77
N ALA A 305 5.38 -4.69 16.50
CA ALA A 305 3.98 -4.81 16.08
C ALA A 305 3.26 -5.92 16.85
N VAL A 306 2.00 -5.68 17.10
CA VAL A 306 1.11 -6.70 17.65
C VAL A 306 0.84 -7.75 16.58
N THR A 307 1.14 -9.01 16.87
CA THR A 307 0.95 -10.12 15.92
C THR A 307 -0.28 -10.96 16.27
N GLY A 308 -0.84 -11.60 15.26
CA GLY A 308 -1.87 -12.62 15.43
C GLY A 308 -1.28 -14.03 15.46
N LYS A 309 -2.14 -15.04 15.22
CA LYS A 309 -1.76 -16.47 15.23
C LYS A 309 -0.67 -16.84 14.22
N LEU A 310 -0.58 -16.11 13.11
CA LEU A 310 0.39 -16.36 12.06
C LEU A 310 1.76 -15.73 12.34
N GLY A 311 1.88 -14.86 13.36
CA GLY A 311 3.12 -14.16 13.69
C GLY A 311 3.55 -13.12 12.64
N HIS A 312 2.66 -12.77 11.71
CA HIS A 312 2.93 -11.80 10.65
C HIS A 312 2.79 -10.37 11.14
N ILE A 313 3.51 -9.45 10.48
CA ILE A 313 3.38 -8.00 10.68
C ILE A 313 2.94 -7.31 9.38
N GLY A 314 2.20 -6.23 9.52
CA GLY A 314 1.87 -5.36 8.40
C GLY A 314 3.09 -4.59 7.90
N ILE A 315 3.17 -4.37 6.59
CA ILE A 315 4.11 -3.42 5.99
C ILE A 315 3.40 -2.53 4.97
N TYR A 316 3.91 -1.33 4.82
CA TYR A 316 3.67 -0.49 3.66
C TYR A 316 4.90 -0.55 2.77
N ALA A 317 4.71 -0.92 1.51
CA ALA A 317 5.80 -1.06 0.55
C ALA A 317 5.60 -0.18 -0.68
N GLN A 318 6.70 0.38 -1.16
CA GLN A 318 6.78 1.05 -2.44
C GLN A 318 7.74 0.29 -3.34
N SER A 319 7.46 0.30 -4.63
CA SER A 319 8.25 -0.43 -5.62
C SER A 319 8.46 0.36 -6.90
N LEU A 320 9.34 -0.15 -7.74
CA LEU A 320 9.56 0.32 -9.10
C LEU A 320 9.17 -0.79 -10.07
N GLY A 321 8.04 -0.59 -10.75
CA GLY A 321 7.59 -1.43 -11.85
C GLY A 321 8.24 -0.99 -13.16
N ILE A 322 8.48 -1.95 -14.06
CA ILE A 322 8.97 -1.70 -15.40
C ILE A 322 7.84 -1.94 -16.38
N LYS A 323 7.60 -1.00 -17.29
CA LYS A 323 6.63 -1.16 -18.38
C LYS A 323 7.01 -2.38 -19.23
N LYS A 324 6.07 -3.31 -19.43
CA LYS A 324 6.32 -4.60 -20.09
C LYS A 324 6.85 -4.47 -21.52
N ASP A 325 6.37 -3.49 -22.29
CA ASP A 325 6.71 -3.23 -23.69
C ASP A 325 7.64 -2.01 -23.87
N THR A 326 8.45 -1.67 -22.85
CA THR A 326 9.42 -0.58 -22.95
C THR A 326 10.42 -0.84 -24.09
N LYS A 327 10.81 0.22 -24.80
CA LYS A 327 11.81 0.13 -25.86
C LYS A 327 13.25 0.05 -25.33
N HIS A 328 13.44 0.33 -24.03
CA HIS A 328 14.74 0.47 -23.38
C HIS A 328 14.82 -0.41 -22.13
N LEU A 329 14.46 -1.70 -22.27
CA LEU A 329 14.33 -2.64 -21.15
C LEU A 329 15.59 -2.74 -20.29
N ASP A 330 16.77 -2.84 -20.90
CA ASP A 330 18.04 -2.93 -20.15
C ASP A 330 18.30 -1.65 -19.33
N ALA A 331 18.05 -0.48 -19.92
CA ALA A 331 18.21 0.80 -19.21
C ALA A 331 17.19 0.96 -18.09
N ALA A 332 15.92 0.59 -18.32
CA ALA A 332 14.86 0.66 -17.32
C ALA A 332 15.11 -0.28 -16.13
N ALA A 333 15.52 -1.53 -16.41
CA ALA A 333 15.83 -2.53 -15.39
C ALA A 333 17.05 -2.12 -14.56
N GLU A 334 18.14 -1.70 -15.22
CA GLU A 334 19.37 -1.28 -14.53
C GLU A 334 19.14 0.00 -13.70
N PHE A 335 18.33 0.95 -14.21
CA PHE A 335 17.97 2.14 -13.45
C PHE A 335 17.10 1.81 -12.23
N ALA A 336 16.11 0.95 -12.36
CA ALA A 336 15.29 0.52 -11.24
C ALA A 336 16.14 -0.18 -10.15
N LYS A 337 17.05 -1.06 -10.53
CA LYS A 337 18.03 -1.68 -9.61
C LYS A 337 18.98 -0.65 -8.98
N TRP A 338 19.44 0.32 -9.77
CA TRP A 338 20.27 1.42 -9.27
C TRP A 338 19.58 2.22 -8.16
N VAL A 339 18.35 2.65 -8.40
CA VAL A 339 17.54 3.38 -7.42
C VAL A 339 17.29 2.55 -6.17
N THR A 340 17.03 1.26 -6.33
CA THR A 340 16.71 0.33 -5.22
C THR A 340 17.93 -0.34 -4.61
N SER A 341 19.16 0.07 -4.99
CA SER A 341 20.39 -0.45 -4.38
C SER A 341 20.53 -0.03 -2.91
N GLY A 342 21.23 -0.84 -2.12
CA GLY A 342 21.45 -0.58 -0.69
C GLY A 342 21.96 0.83 -0.39
N PRO A 343 23.05 1.30 -1.03
CA PRO A 343 23.57 2.66 -0.82
C PRO A 343 22.53 3.76 -1.08
N ASN A 344 21.80 3.69 -2.20
CA ASN A 344 20.80 4.70 -2.55
C ASN A 344 19.60 4.67 -1.59
N GLN A 345 19.14 3.51 -1.18
CA GLN A 345 18.06 3.41 -0.19
C GLN A 345 18.50 3.92 1.21
N VAL A 346 19.74 3.68 1.63
CA VAL A 346 20.28 4.25 2.88
C VAL A 346 20.30 5.77 2.82
N GLU A 347 20.78 6.36 1.71
CA GLU A 347 20.77 7.83 1.54
C GLU A 347 19.34 8.40 1.54
N PHE A 348 18.38 7.70 0.94
CA PHE A 348 16.97 8.10 1.01
C PHE A 348 16.44 8.04 2.44
N SER A 349 16.75 6.98 3.18
CA SER A 349 16.31 6.80 4.56
C SER A 349 16.89 7.83 5.55
N LYS A 350 17.94 8.56 5.19
CA LYS A 350 18.44 9.70 5.97
C LYS A 350 17.55 10.94 5.84
N LYS A 351 16.73 11.00 4.80
CA LYS A 351 15.87 12.14 4.47
C LYS A 351 14.39 11.86 4.72
N ALA A 352 13.98 10.62 4.57
CA ALA A 352 12.61 10.14 4.77
C ALA A 352 12.55 9.08 5.88
N THR A 353 11.41 8.97 6.55
CA THR A 353 11.20 7.93 7.59
C THR A 353 10.77 6.62 6.92
N ILE A 354 11.71 6.00 6.23
CA ILE A 354 11.56 4.76 5.47
C ILE A 354 12.70 3.78 5.81
N TYR A 355 12.53 2.53 5.42
CA TYR A 355 13.52 1.49 5.59
C TYR A 355 13.92 0.91 4.23
N PRO A 356 15.21 0.58 4.05
CA PRO A 356 15.64 -0.15 2.88
C PRO A 356 14.92 -1.51 2.77
N SER A 357 14.38 -1.78 1.60
CA SER A 357 13.97 -3.12 1.21
C SER A 357 15.18 -4.00 0.84
N ASN A 358 16.29 -3.36 0.46
CA ASN A 358 17.56 -4.02 0.18
C ASN A 358 18.23 -4.49 1.48
N ALA A 359 18.61 -5.77 1.54
CA ALA A 359 19.15 -6.41 2.74
C ALA A 359 20.48 -5.78 3.21
N GLN A 360 21.37 -5.42 2.27
CA GLN A 360 22.63 -4.72 2.58
C GLN A 360 22.34 -3.31 3.15
N GLY A 361 21.39 -2.58 2.54
CA GLY A 361 20.97 -1.28 3.04
C GLY A 361 20.36 -1.36 4.45
N LEU A 362 19.53 -2.38 4.71
CA LEU A 362 18.95 -2.61 6.03
C LEU A 362 19.99 -3.05 7.09
N ALA A 363 21.14 -3.53 6.66
CA ALA A 363 22.26 -3.87 7.55
C ALA A 363 23.09 -2.66 7.98
N ASP A 364 22.83 -1.45 7.45
CA ASP A 364 23.53 -0.23 7.89
C ASP A 364 23.38 -0.05 9.39
N PRO A 365 24.49 0.26 10.14
CA PRO A 365 24.49 0.37 11.60
C PRO A 365 23.41 1.31 12.18
N ARG A 366 23.00 2.34 11.44
CA ARG A 366 21.93 3.26 11.89
C ARG A 366 20.61 2.56 12.21
N PHE A 367 20.32 1.42 11.56
CA PHE A 367 19.10 0.65 11.77
C PHE A 367 19.18 -0.32 12.95
N ALA A 368 20.37 -0.53 13.52
CA ALA A 368 20.55 -1.28 14.76
C ALA A 368 20.69 -0.36 15.99
N ASP A 369 21.00 0.92 15.78
CA ASP A 369 21.23 1.88 16.85
C ASP A 369 19.90 2.25 17.55
N ARG A 370 19.82 1.96 18.84
CA ARG A 370 18.71 2.31 19.74
C ARG A 370 19.00 3.55 20.59
N GLY A 371 20.19 4.13 20.45
CA GLY A 371 20.66 5.19 21.35
C GLY A 371 20.65 4.75 22.81
N ASP A 372 20.23 5.65 23.70
CA ASP A 372 20.02 5.34 25.12
C ASP A 372 18.64 4.71 25.44
N GLY A 373 17.85 4.40 24.39
CA GLY A 373 16.51 3.84 24.50
C GLY A 373 15.40 4.83 24.88
N ARG A 374 15.72 6.12 25.01
CA ARG A 374 14.77 7.16 25.45
C ARG A 374 14.10 7.90 24.29
N ASP A 375 14.79 8.04 23.17
CA ASP A 375 14.24 8.71 21.99
C ASP A 375 13.39 7.71 21.19
N ALA A 376 12.08 7.89 21.23
CA ALA A 376 11.13 6.99 20.61
C ALA A 376 11.34 6.85 19.08
N GLU A 377 11.79 7.90 18.38
CA GLU A 377 12.09 7.85 16.95
C GLU A 377 13.28 6.94 16.63
N THR A 378 14.35 7.02 17.44
CA THR A 378 15.53 6.15 17.30
C THR A 378 15.17 4.69 17.63
N VAL A 379 14.37 4.47 18.68
CA VAL A 379 13.87 3.14 19.04
C VAL A 379 12.97 2.56 17.96
N ALA A 380 12.05 3.38 17.40
CA ALA A 380 11.16 2.96 16.30
C ALA A 380 11.94 2.49 15.07
N ARG A 381 13.01 3.22 14.72
CA ARG A 381 13.89 2.86 13.60
C ARG A 381 14.54 1.49 13.82
N ALA A 382 15.08 1.25 15.00
CA ALA A 382 15.76 -0.01 15.30
C ALA A 382 14.79 -1.20 15.39
N ILE A 383 13.64 -1.02 16.06
CA ILE A 383 12.60 -2.07 16.17
C ILE A 383 12.04 -2.42 14.78
N GLY A 384 11.71 -1.40 13.98
CA GLY A 384 11.19 -1.64 12.63
C GLY A 384 12.18 -2.41 11.76
N ALA A 385 13.47 -2.06 11.82
CA ALA A 385 14.50 -2.77 11.06
C ALA A 385 14.71 -4.22 11.55
N GLU A 386 14.63 -4.47 12.85
CA GLU A 386 14.72 -5.80 13.40
C GLU A 386 13.55 -6.68 12.92
N GLN A 387 12.33 -6.16 12.95
CA GLN A 387 11.14 -6.87 12.48
C GLN A 387 11.24 -7.22 10.99
N LEU A 388 11.70 -6.30 10.15
CA LEU A 388 11.88 -6.56 8.71
C LEU A 388 12.87 -7.68 8.41
N LYS A 389 13.83 -7.94 9.31
CA LYS A 389 14.80 -9.04 9.16
C LYS A 389 14.24 -10.40 9.57
N THR A 390 13.27 -10.44 10.46
CA THR A 390 12.89 -11.66 11.20
C THR A 390 11.43 -12.04 11.05
N ALA A 391 10.53 -11.09 10.86
CA ALA A 391 9.10 -11.35 10.80
C ALA A 391 8.64 -11.77 9.40
N ALA A 392 7.67 -12.66 9.35
CA ALA A 392 6.86 -12.86 8.16
C ALA A 392 5.95 -11.63 7.97
N LEU A 393 5.70 -11.26 6.72
CA LEU A 393 4.90 -10.10 6.38
C LEU A 393 3.48 -10.52 6.02
N ASP A 394 2.49 -9.69 6.39
CA ASP A 394 1.12 -9.88 5.98
C ASP A 394 1.01 -9.81 4.44
N ALA A 395 0.11 -10.60 3.89
CA ALA A 395 -0.25 -10.47 2.49
C ALA A 395 -0.90 -9.11 2.23
N ASN A 396 -0.76 -8.61 1.01
CA ASN A 396 -1.46 -7.41 0.58
C ASN A 396 -2.98 -7.60 0.68
N THR A 397 -3.71 -6.51 0.96
CA THR A 397 -5.17 -6.54 0.84
C THR A 397 -5.53 -6.94 -0.58
N PRO A 398 -6.40 -7.94 -0.78
CA PRO A 398 -6.76 -8.40 -2.12
C PRO A 398 -7.39 -7.29 -2.97
N VAL A 399 -7.08 -7.24 -4.27
CA VAL A 399 -7.67 -6.25 -5.22
C VAL A 399 -9.20 -6.30 -5.27
N GLN A 400 -9.78 -7.47 -4.98
CA GLN A 400 -11.22 -7.66 -4.87
C GLN A 400 -11.83 -6.87 -3.70
N TRP A 401 -11.02 -6.50 -2.70
CA TRP A 401 -11.40 -5.62 -1.60
C TRP A 401 -11.39 -4.15 -2.04
N THR A 402 -12.19 -3.83 -3.06
CA THR A 402 -12.34 -2.46 -3.56
C THR A 402 -12.91 -1.52 -2.49
N ASN A 403 -12.79 -0.20 -2.70
CA ASN A 403 -13.44 0.77 -1.82
C ASN A 403 -14.93 0.51 -1.63
N GLN A 404 -15.64 0.09 -2.69
CA GLN A 404 -17.08 -0.24 -2.61
C GLN A 404 -17.34 -1.47 -1.73
N VAL A 405 -16.51 -2.50 -1.84
CA VAL A 405 -16.57 -3.70 -0.99
C VAL A 405 -16.26 -3.33 0.45
N GLY A 406 -15.17 -2.61 0.68
CA GLY A 406 -14.76 -2.16 2.02
C GLY A 406 -15.86 -1.34 2.71
N ASP A 407 -16.43 -0.36 2.01
CA ASP A 407 -17.52 0.47 2.55
C ASP A 407 -18.79 -0.35 2.86
N ALA A 408 -19.11 -1.36 2.04
CA ALA A 408 -20.26 -2.25 2.30
C ALA A 408 -20.03 -3.12 3.54
N VAL A 409 -18.85 -3.72 3.66
CA VAL A 409 -18.48 -4.55 4.81
C VAL A 409 -18.46 -3.72 6.09
N VAL A 410 -17.75 -2.58 6.07
CA VAL A 410 -17.63 -1.68 7.22
C VAL A 410 -18.99 -1.21 7.72
N ARG A 411 -19.91 -0.88 6.83
CA ARG A 411 -21.28 -0.46 7.21
C ARG A 411 -22.01 -1.52 8.04
N GLU A 412 -21.90 -2.79 7.69
CA GLU A 412 -22.54 -3.86 8.46
C GLU A 412 -21.80 -4.11 9.79
N MET A 413 -20.46 -4.03 9.80
CA MET A 413 -19.67 -4.13 11.02
C MET A 413 -20.01 -2.99 12.01
N GLN A 414 -20.14 -1.76 11.52
CA GLN A 414 -20.52 -0.60 12.34
C GLN A 414 -21.86 -0.79 13.03
N LYS A 415 -22.89 -1.33 12.31
CA LYS A 415 -24.19 -1.63 12.91
C LYS A 415 -24.07 -2.64 14.04
N ALA A 416 -23.30 -3.70 13.85
CA ALA A 416 -23.11 -4.73 14.88
C ALA A 416 -22.35 -4.18 16.09
N ILE A 417 -21.25 -3.44 15.87
CA ILE A 417 -20.45 -2.85 16.94
C ILE A 417 -21.29 -1.84 17.78
N LYS A 418 -22.19 -1.11 17.14
CA LYS A 418 -23.15 -0.22 17.86
C LYS A 418 -24.28 -0.98 18.55
N GLY A 419 -24.45 -2.28 18.31
CA GLY A 419 -25.53 -3.08 18.85
C GLY A 419 -26.87 -2.95 18.11
N GLU A 420 -26.86 -2.39 16.89
CA GLU A 420 -28.04 -2.20 16.03
C GLU A 420 -28.45 -3.50 15.32
N GLN A 421 -27.54 -4.48 15.22
CA GLN A 421 -27.80 -5.85 14.77
C GLN A 421 -26.84 -6.84 15.44
N ASP A 422 -27.15 -8.13 15.38
CA ASP A 422 -26.26 -9.17 15.89
C ASP A 422 -25.06 -9.39 14.94
N ALA A 423 -23.94 -9.86 15.50
CA ALA A 423 -22.68 -10.01 14.78
C ALA A 423 -22.77 -11.06 13.67
N ARG A 424 -23.45 -12.19 13.89
CA ARG A 424 -23.62 -13.25 12.87
C ARG A 424 -24.36 -12.71 11.64
N THR A 425 -25.45 -12.00 11.85
CA THR A 425 -26.21 -11.36 10.77
C THR A 425 -25.36 -10.33 10.04
N ALA A 426 -24.56 -9.53 10.76
CA ALA A 426 -23.71 -8.52 10.16
C ALA A 426 -22.64 -9.14 9.25
N VAL A 427 -21.91 -10.13 9.75
CA VAL A 427 -20.84 -10.80 8.98
C VAL A 427 -21.41 -11.49 7.73
N LYS A 428 -22.54 -12.19 7.88
CA LYS A 428 -23.22 -12.84 6.76
C LYS A 428 -23.65 -11.84 5.68
N LYS A 429 -24.36 -10.77 6.06
CA LYS A 429 -24.80 -9.73 5.11
C LYS A 429 -23.63 -9.03 4.44
N ALA A 430 -22.57 -8.75 5.18
CA ALA A 430 -21.37 -8.14 4.63
C ALA A 430 -20.74 -9.01 3.55
N GLN A 431 -20.63 -10.33 3.80
CA GLN A 431 -20.10 -11.27 2.81
C GLN A 431 -21.01 -11.40 1.57
N GLU A 432 -22.33 -11.48 1.77
CA GLU A 432 -23.30 -11.55 0.68
C GLU A 432 -23.19 -10.31 -0.23
N GLU A 433 -23.12 -9.11 0.35
CA GLU A 433 -22.99 -7.86 -0.43
C GLU A 433 -21.61 -7.75 -1.10
N ALA A 434 -20.54 -8.14 -0.41
CA ALA A 434 -19.20 -8.19 -1.01
C ALA A 434 -19.16 -9.12 -2.23
N ASN A 435 -19.74 -10.32 -2.14
CA ASN A 435 -19.81 -11.26 -3.25
C ASN A 435 -20.68 -10.75 -4.41
N LYS A 436 -21.77 -10.04 -4.13
CA LYS A 436 -22.60 -9.40 -5.15
C LYS A 436 -21.85 -8.30 -5.89
N LEU A 437 -21.09 -7.46 -5.17
CA LEU A 437 -20.25 -6.42 -5.77
C LEU A 437 -19.15 -7.02 -6.65
N LEU A 438 -18.49 -8.08 -6.18
CA LEU A 438 -17.46 -8.79 -6.95
C LEU A 438 -18.04 -9.38 -8.25
N ALA A 439 -19.20 -10.06 -8.18
CA ALA A 439 -19.86 -10.63 -9.35
C ALA A 439 -20.28 -9.57 -10.39
N ASN A 440 -20.62 -8.35 -9.95
CA ASN A 440 -20.96 -7.24 -10.84
C ASN A 440 -19.72 -6.61 -11.50
N ALA A 441 -18.56 -6.66 -10.83
CA ALA A 441 -17.31 -6.16 -11.40
C ALA A 441 -16.78 -7.07 -12.53
N VAL A 442 -17.00 -8.38 -12.41
CA VAL A 442 -16.58 -9.37 -13.44
C VAL A 442 -17.44 -9.30 -14.72
N LYS A 443 -18.67 -8.74 -14.64
CA LYS A 443 -19.58 -8.61 -15.80
C LYS A 443 -19.34 -7.36 -16.63
N LYS A 444 -18.53 -6.44 -16.19
CA LYS A 444 -18.14 -5.20 -16.88
C LYS A 444 -16.78 -5.35 -17.54
#